data_093e595fab8fa7a4a1cb8a5f4d19cbd4
#
_entry.id   093e595fab8fa7a4a1cb8a5f4d19cbd4
#
_cell.length_a   1.000
_cell.length_b   1.000
_cell.length_c   1.000
_cell.angle_alpha   90.00
_cell.angle_beta   90.00
_cell.angle_gamma   90.00
#
_symmetry.space_group_name_H-M   'P 1'
#
loop_
_entity.id
_entity.type
_entity.pdbx_description
1 polymer ?
#
loop_
_entity_poly.entity_id
_entity_poly.type
_entity_poly.pdbx_seq_one_letter_code
_entity_poly.pdbx_strand_id
1 'polypeptide(L)'
;EIKNLSPKKRESLGRAINKVKGKYLGKQLGSQIVQFGRSEKIETEISVGDMVLISTGYPLKSDLTGTVVEKGARFIKVAFEKSIPKWALKKKVRIDLYANDVTFRRMEDNLLHLSTKGKNALEYTLKKRDPKENKKEKYIEFIDKSLNTSQKNAVKNAVNTENFFLIHGPFGTGKTRTLVELIQQEVRQNNKVL
;
A
#
# COMPACT_ATOMS: atom_id res chain seq x y z
N GLU A 1 14.55 -5.37 7.75
CA GLU A 1 14.62 -6.72 7.17
C GLU A 1 16.02 -7.01 6.58
N ILE A 2 16.56 -6.12 5.73
CA ILE A 2 17.93 -6.25 5.17
C ILE A 2 18.99 -6.34 6.28
N LYS A 3 18.79 -5.66 7.41
CA LYS A 3 19.70 -5.71 8.56
C LYS A 3 19.61 -7.01 9.37
N ASN A 4 18.43 -7.61 9.44
CA ASN A 4 18.11 -8.68 10.39
C ASN A 4 18.14 -10.09 9.78
N LEU A 5 18.10 -10.23 8.45
CA LEU A 5 18.15 -11.52 7.76
C LEU A 5 19.41 -11.66 6.94
N SER A 6 20.06 -12.82 7.02
CA SER A 6 21.23 -13.11 6.21
C SER A 6 20.89 -13.09 4.71
N PRO A 7 21.84 -12.75 3.82
CA PRO A 7 21.62 -12.73 2.37
C PRO A 7 21.09 -14.04 1.80
N LYS A 8 21.57 -15.20 2.30
CA LYS A 8 21.08 -16.52 1.90
C LYS A 8 19.62 -16.76 2.31
N LYS A 9 19.25 -16.36 3.54
CA LYS A 9 17.88 -16.51 4.04
C LYS A 9 16.89 -15.67 3.25
N ARG A 10 17.27 -14.43 2.88
CA ARG A 10 16.41 -13.57 2.03
C ARG A 10 16.19 -14.17 0.64
N GLU A 11 17.23 -14.79 0.06
CA GLU A 11 17.14 -15.47 -1.24
C GLU A 11 16.22 -16.70 -1.15
N SER A 12 16.35 -17.52 -0.09
CA SER A 12 15.48 -18.69 0.13
C SER A 12 14.02 -18.32 0.39
N LEU A 13 13.75 -17.10 0.87
CA LEU A 13 12.40 -16.55 1.04
C LEU A 13 11.88 -15.84 -0.23
N GLY A 14 12.59 -15.91 -1.36
CA GLY A 14 12.20 -15.22 -2.59
C GLY A 14 12.30 -13.68 -2.53
N ARG A 15 12.89 -13.12 -1.47
CA ARG A 15 13.01 -11.67 -1.23
C ARG A 15 14.29 -11.06 -1.77
N ALA A 16 15.11 -11.88 -2.41
CA ALA A 16 16.29 -11.44 -3.14
C ALA A 16 16.60 -12.33 -4.33
N ILE A 17 17.24 -11.75 -5.33
CA ILE A 17 17.72 -12.45 -6.54
C ILE A 17 19.20 -12.18 -6.66
N ASN A 18 20.00 -13.22 -6.77
CA ASN A 18 21.44 -13.09 -6.84
C ASN A 18 21.99 -13.37 -8.27
N LYS A 19 23.19 -12.90 -8.54
CA LYS A 19 23.98 -13.19 -9.76
C LYS A 19 23.30 -12.81 -11.07
N VAL A 20 22.49 -11.75 -11.11
CA VAL A 20 21.90 -11.22 -12.34
C VAL A 20 22.81 -10.22 -13.03
N LYS A 21 22.75 -10.15 -14.37
CA LYS A 21 23.47 -9.15 -15.18
C LYS A 21 22.50 -8.08 -15.68
N GLY A 22 22.91 -6.81 -15.59
CA GLY A 22 22.16 -5.68 -16.10
C GLY A 22 22.42 -5.41 -17.57
N LYS A 23 21.36 -5.17 -18.33
CA LYS A 23 21.38 -4.66 -19.71
C LYS A 23 20.57 -3.38 -19.76
N TYR A 24 21.20 -2.28 -20.12
CA TYR A 24 20.52 -0.99 -20.29
C TYR A 24 19.61 -1.03 -21.52
N LEU A 25 18.37 -0.62 -21.38
CA LEU A 25 17.35 -0.62 -22.43
C LEU A 25 16.97 0.78 -22.93
N GLY A 26 17.52 1.84 -22.33
CA GLY A 26 17.21 3.22 -22.69
C GLY A 26 16.43 3.97 -21.61
N LYS A 27 15.85 5.12 -21.98
CA LYS A 27 14.99 5.92 -21.11
C LYS A 27 13.54 5.81 -21.56
N GLN A 28 12.61 5.68 -20.60
CA GLN A 28 11.18 5.72 -20.82
C GLN A 28 10.52 6.58 -19.73
N LEU A 29 9.68 7.53 -20.13
CA LEU A 29 8.95 8.42 -19.22
C LEU A 29 9.85 9.09 -18.16
N GLY A 30 11.06 9.49 -18.57
CA GLY A 30 12.03 10.16 -17.66
C GLY A 30 12.91 9.20 -16.84
N SER A 31 12.56 7.92 -16.72
CA SER A 31 13.31 6.93 -15.97
C SER A 31 14.24 6.10 -16.85
N GLN A 32 15.40 5.69 -16.32
CA GLN A 32 16.32 4.77 -16.99
C GLN A 32 15.89 3.33 -16.75
N ILE A 33 15.74 2.54 -17.81
CA ILE A 33 15.29 1.16 -17.72
C ILE A 33 16.47 0.21 -17.87
N VAL A 34 16.62 -0.71 -16.91
CA VAL A 34 17.60 -1.80 -16.97
C VAL A 34 16.88 -3.12 -16.79
N GLN A 35 17.20 -4.05 -17.70
CA GLN A 35 16.81 -5.45 -17.56
C GLN A 35 17.91 -6.20 -16.83
N PHE A 36 17.58 -6.80 -15.71
CA PHE A 36 18.46 -7.71 -14.99
C PHE A 36 18.01 -9.14 -15.23
N GLY A 37 18.93 -9.98 -15.68
CA GLY A 37 18.60 -11.36 -16.02
C GLY A 37 19.72 -12.35 -15.75
N ARG A 38 19.35 -13.65 -15.76
CA ARG A 38 20.25 -14.79 -15.68
C ARG A 38 19.72 -15.95 -16.53
N SER A 39 20.58 -16.96 -16.81
CA SER A 39 20.19 -18.15 -17.57
C SER A 39 19.15 -19.02 -16.84
N GLU A 40 19.22 -19.07 -15.53
CA GLU A 40 18.34 -19.85 -14.69
C GLU A 40 17.01 -19.12 -14.43
N LYS A 41 15.94 -19.88 -14.19
CA LYS A 41 14.64 -19.32 -13.79
C LYS A 41 14.77 -18.52 -12.49
N ILE A 42 14.10 -17.39 -12.44
CA ILE A 42 14.03 -16.52 -11.26
C ILE A 42 12.78 -16.88 -10.49
N GLU A 43 12.96 -17.50 -9.33
CA GLU A 43 11.90 -17.76 -8.37
C GLU A 43 11.99 -16.70 -7.28
N THR A 44 10.97 -15.82 -7.19
CA THR A 44 10.99 -14.67 -6.29
C THR A 44 9.59 -14.16 -6.00
N GLU A 45 9.39 -13.64 -4.80
CA GLU A 45 8.19 -12.90 -4.40
C GLU A 45 8.16 -11.46 -4.93
N ILE A 46 9.31 -10.95 -5.42
CA ILE A 46 9.40 -9.61 -6.00
C ILE A 46 8.47 -9.51 -7.20
N SER A 47 7.63 -8.50 -7.21
CA SER A 47 6.55 -8.27 -8.18
C SER A 47 6.66 -6.90 -8.85
N VAL A 48 5.90 -6.70 -9.92
CA VAL A 48 5.79 -5.39 -10.58
C VAL A 48 5.21 -4.37 -9.59
N GLY A 49 5.82 -3.19 -9.53
CA GLY A 49 5.52 -2.13 -8.58
C GLY A 49 6.39 -2.13 -7.32
N ASP A 50 7.08 -3.21 -7.03
CA ASP A 50 7.96 -3.28 -5.86
C ASP A 50 9.21 -2.41 -6.04
N MET A 51 9.61 -1.76 -4.96
CA MET A 51 10.90 -1.10 -4.87
C MET A 51 11.99 -2.12 -4.54
N VAL A 52 13.10 -2.06 -5.27
CA VAL A 52 14.23 -2.95 -5.11
C VAL A 52 15.54 -2.20 -4.92
N LEU A 53 16.46 -2.79 -4.17
CA LEU A 53 17.81 -2.30 -3.94
C LEU A 53 18.79 -3.17 -4.74
N ILE A 54 19.63 -2.52 -5.55
CA ILE A 54 20.64 -3.19 -6.36
C ILE A 54 22.00 -3.07 -5.68
N SER A 55 22.72 -4.17 -5.52
CA SER A 55 24.02 -4.18 -4.89
C SER A 55 24.99 -5.18 -5.54
N THR A 56 26.26 -5.10 -5.20
CA THR A 56 27.29 -6.10 -5.59
C THR A 56 27.40 -7.26 -4.59
N GLY A 57 26.34 -7.53 -3.83
CA GLY A 57 26.28 -8.57 -2.79
C GLY A 57 26.22 -8.02 -1.36
N TYR A 58 26.43 -6.73 -1.18
CA TYR A 58 26.38 -6.03 0.12
C TYR A 58 25.28 -4.97 0.12
N PRO A 59 24.01 -5.35 0.34
CA PRO A 59 22.89 -4.43 0.20
C PRO A 59 22.98 -3.21 1.14
N LEU A 60 23.52 -3.36 2.35
CA LEU A 60 23.70 -2.24 3.29
C LEU A 60 24.72 -1.18 2.85
N LYS A 61 25.52 -1.47 1.83
CA LYS A 61 26.52 -0.55 1.26
C LYS A 61 26.07 0.06 -0.06
N SER A 62 24.82 -0.18 -0.47
CA SER A 62 24.26 0.35 -1.71
C SER A 62 23.10 1.30 -1.42
N ASP A 63 22.97 2.31 -2.23
CA ASP A 63 21.86 3.26 -2.26
C ASP A 63 21.12 3.26 -3.61
N LEU A 64 21.49 2.35 -4.52
CA LEU A 64 20.87 2.24 -5.85
C LEU A 64 19.52 1.52 -5.73
N THR A 65 18.46 2.31 -5.64
CA THR A 65 17.07 1.82 -5.60
C THR A 65 16.37 2.08 -6.93
N GLY A 66 15.41 1.21 -7.28
CA GLY A 66 14.56 1.38 -8.44
C GLY A 66 13.26 0.61 -8.26
N THR A 67 12.31 0.82 -9.19
CA THR A 67 10.98 0.17 -9.16
C THR A 67 10.89 -0.89 -10.24
N VAL A 68 10.37 -2.06 -9.89
CA VAL A 68 10.14 -3.14 -10.86
C VAL A 68 9.00 -2.77 -11.78
N VAL A 69 9.25 -2.73 -13.08
CA VAL A 69 8.25 -2.38 -14.11
C VAL A 69 7.80 -3.56 -14.94
N GLU A 70 8.60 -4.64 -14.97
CA GLU A 70 8.24 -5.87 -15.68
C GLU A 70 8.97 -7.06 -15.05
N LYS A 71 8.33 -8.22 -15.04
CA LYS A 71 8.90 -9.49 -14.54
C LYS A 71 8.65 -10.59 -15.54
N GLY A 72 9.71 -11.28 -15.92
CA GLY A 72 9.67 -12.49 -16.75
C GLY A 72 10.26 -13.69 -16.03
N ALA A 73 10.24 -14.85 -16.66
CA ALA A 73 10.74 -16.08 -16.06
C ALA A 73 12.24 -16.04 -15.72
N ARG A 74 13.04 -15.25 -16.46
CA ARG A 74 14.51 -15.19 -16.33
C ARG A 74 15.05 -13.76 -16.24
N PHE A 75 14.18 -12.76 -16.10
CA PHE A 75 14.56 -11.37 -15.99
C PHE A 75 13.58 -10.56 -15.14
N ILE A 76 14.07 -9.40 -14.67
CA ILE A 76 13.28 -8.32 -14.08
C ILE A 76 13.75 -7.03 -14.74
N LYS A 77 12.80 -6.18 -15.19
CA LYS A 77 13.08 -4.81 -15.63
C LYS A 77 12.84 -3.85 -14.47
N VAL A 78 13.81 -2.98 -14.24
CA VAL A 78 13.78 -2.00 -13.16
C VAL A 78 13.95 -0.60 -13.75
N ALA A 79 13.06 0.31 -13.33
CA ALA A 79 13.12 1.73 -13.65
C ALA A 79 13.89 2.47 -12.55
N PHE A 80 14.80 3.35 -12.94
CA PHE A 80 15.63 4.17 -12.06
C PHE A 80 15.41 5.65 -12.36
N GLU A 81 15.17 6.43 -11.33
CA GLU A 81 15.12 7.90 -11.41
C GLU A 81 16.51 8.53 -11.42
N LYS A 82 17.45 7.88 -10.71
CA LYS A 82 18.86 8.32 -10.63
C LYS A 82 19.70 7.70 -11.73
N SER A 83 20.83 8.30 -12.00
CA SER A 83 21.80 7.76 -12.98
C SER A 83 22.35 6.41 -12.48
N ILE A 84 22.45 5.46 -13.42
CA ILE A 84 22.88 4.10 -13.12
C ILE A 84 24.41 4.03 -13.13
N PRO A 85 25.04 3.58 -12.04
CA PRO A 85 26.48 3.47 -11.99
C PRO A 85 26.96 2.32 -12.87
N LYS A 86 28.13 2.50 -13.49
CA LYS A 86 28.73 1.54 -14.44
C LYS A 86 28.84 0.10 -13.89
N TRP A 87 29.04 -0.04 -12.58
CA TRP A 87 29.16 -1.36 -11.96
C TRP A 87 27.86 -2.18 -12.04
N ALA A 88 26.69 -1.52 -12.00
CA ALA A 88 25.37 -2.19 -12.07
C ALA A 88 25.13 -2.87 -13.43
N LEU A 89 25.81 -2.41 -14.49
CA LEU A 89 25.73 -2.98 -15.84
C LEU A 89 26.87 -3.96 -16.14
N LYS A 90 28.06 -3.72 -15.57
CA LYS A 90 29.26 -4.50 -15.89
C LYS A 90 29.46 -5.74 -15.01
N LYS A 91 28.98 -5.71 -13.76
CA LYS A 91 29.16 -6.79 -12.79
C LYS A 91 27.87 -7.63 -12.67
N LYS A 92 28.01 -8.85 -12.13
CA LYS A 92 26.86 -9.58 -11.60
C LYS A 92 26.41 -8.88 -10.33
N VAL A 93 25.12 -8.57 -10.25
CA VAL A 93 24.52 -7.85 -9.12
C VAL A 93 23.51 -8.72 -8.39
N ARG A 94 23.17 -8.26 -7.21
CA ARG A 94 22.12 -8.76 -6.36
C ARG A 94 20.98 -7.75 -6.34
N ILE A 95 19.74 -8.23 -6.41
CA ILE A 95 18.51 -7.44 -6.25
C ILE A 95 17.86 -7.89 -4.97
N ASP A 96 17.60 -6.98 -4.06
CA ASP A 96 16.89 -7.23 -2.81
C ASP A 96 15.58 -6.46 -2.80
N LEU A 97 14.50 -7.12 -2.35
CA LEU A 97 13.24 -6.44 -2.09
C LEU A 97 13.48 -5.36 -1.01
N TYR A 98 13.22 -4.12 -1.40
CA TYR A 98 13.40 -2.96 -0.52
C TYR A 98 12.03 -2.52 -0.04
N ALA A 99 11.72 -2.79 1.22
CA ALA A 99 10.49 -2.28 1.81
C ALA A 99 10.54 -0.75 1.78
N ASN A 100 9.50 -0.14 1.22
CA ASN A 100 9.40 1.31 1.17
C ASN A 100 9.25 1.85 2.59
N ASP A 101 10.38 2.26 3.17
CA ASP A 101 10.48 2.79 4.53
C ASP A 101 9.63 4.07 4.72
N VAL A 102 9.35 4.77 3.60
CA VAL A 102 8.55 6.00 3.60
C VAL A 102 7.13 5.76 4.13
N THR A 103 6.50 4.65 3.75
CA THR A 103 5.15 4.31 4.24
C THR A 103 5.17 4.04 5.74
N PHE A 104 6.14 3.27 6.22
CA PHE A 104 6.28 2.97 7.66
C PHE A 104 6.63 4.22 8.46
N ARG A 105 7.54 5.06 7.98
CA ARG A 105 7.86 6.34 8.62
C ARG A 105 6.65 7.26 8.68
N ARG A 106 5.87 7.37 7.60
CA ARG A 106 4.61 8.14 7.61
C ARG A 106 3.60 7.59 8.61
N MET A 107 3.51 6.28 8.76
CA MET A 107 2.66 5.65 9.78
C MET A 107 3.15 5.98 11.18
N GLU A 108 4.46 5.86 11.45
CA GLU A 108 5.07 6.23 12.73
C GLU A 108 4.88 7.71 13.05
N ASP A 109 5.20 8.60 12.11
CA ASP A 109 5.01 10.04 12.24
C ASP A 109 3.54 10.39 12.51
N ASN A 110 2.62 9.73 11.82
CA ASN A 110 1.19 9.93 12.04
C ASN A 110 0.76 9.50 13.43
N LEU A 111 1.27 8.38 13.95
CA LEU A 111 1.00 7.93 15.32
C LEU A 111 1.58 8.89 16.37
N LEU A 112 2.78 9.41 16.15
CA LEU A 112 3.44 10.36 17.06
C LEU A 112 2.74 11.73 17.10
N HIS A 113 2.18 12.16 15.97
CA HIS A 113 1.52 13.48 15.82
C HIS A 113 0.00 13.41 15.79
N LEU A 114 -0.60 12.33 16.32
CA LEU A 114 -2.05 12.21 16.43
C LEU A 114 -2.65 13.37 17.23
N SER A 115 -3.59 14.11 16.61
CA SER A 115 -4.42 15.07 17.30
C SER A 115 -5.29 14.40 18.37
N THR A 116 -5.89 15.18 19.27
CA THR A 116 -6.84 14.65 20.26
C THR A 116 -7.98 13.86 19.59
N LYS A 117 -8.50 14.36 18.47
CA LYS A 117 -9.52 13.62 17.67
C LYS A 117 -8.97 12.32 17.11
N GLY A 118 -7.74 12.29 16.60
CA GLY A 118 -7.08 11.09 16.11
C GLY A 118 -6.84 10.06 17.21
N LYS A 119 -6.43 10.49 18.41
CA LYS A 119 -6.30 9.61 19.58
C LYS A 119 -7.65 8.99 19.98
N ASN A 120 -8.71 9.78 20.01
CA ASN A 120 -10.07 9.27 20.26
C ASN A 120 -10.49 8.22 19.21
N ALA A 121 -10.23 8.47 17.91
CA ALA A 121 -10.54 7.51 16.85
C ALA A 121 -9.77 6.19 17.01
N LEU A 122 -8.49 6.27 17.43
CA LEU A 122 -7.69 5.09 17.73
C LEU A 122 -8.23 4.30 18.93
N GLU A 123 -8.72 4.98 19.98
CA GLU A 123 -9.33 4.34 21.15
C GLU A 123 -10.58 3.55 20.79
N TYR A 124 -11.45 4.06 19.89
CA TYR A 124 -12.59 3.30 19.36
C TYR A 124 -12.13 2.06 18.59
N THR A 125 -11.13 2.21 17.71
CA THR A 125 -10.59 1.09 16.93
C THR A 125 -10.00 0.00 17.82
N LEU A 126 -9.35 0.38 18.92
CA LEU A 126 -8.76 -0.54 19.90
C LEU A 126 -9.77 -1.05 20.94
N LYS A 127 -11.06 -0.73 20.80
CA LYS A 127 -12.13 -1.08 21.76
C LYS A 127 -11.86 -0.58 23.19
N LYS A 128 -11.13 0.50 23.33
CA LYS A 128 -10.89 1.18 24.63
C LYS A 128 -12.00 2.19 24.98
N ARG A 129 -12.84 2.49 24.01
CA ARG A 129 -13.98 3.39 24.13
C ARG A 129 -15.10 2.91 23.23
N ASP A 130 -16.35 2.96 23.74
CA ASP A 130 -17.53 2.65 22.94
C ASP A 130 -18.00 3.85 22.12
N PRO A 131 -18.47 3.64 20.88
CA PRO A 131 -19.08 4.67 20.07
C PRO A 131 -20.28 5.28 20.78
N LYS A 132 -20.46 6.59 20.62
CA LYS A 132 -21.65 7.27 21.15
C LYS A 132 -22.74 7.33 20.09
N GLU A 133 -23.93 6.94 20.45
CA GLU A 133 -25.12 7.16 19.64
C GLU A 133 -25.67 8.60 19.86
N ASN A 134 -26.20 9.16 18.79
CA ASN A 134 -26.90 10.44 18.89
C ASN A 134 -28.17 10.29 19.71
N LYS A 135 -28.35 11.15 20.70
CA LYS A 135 -29.55 11.16 21.56
C LYS A 135 -30.83 11.49 20.78
N LYS A 136 -30.74 12.16 19.62
CA LYS A 136 -31.88 12.50 18.77
C LYS A 136 -31.71 11.74 17.44
N GLU A 137 -32.67 10.90 17.13
CA GLU A 137 -32.72 10.19 15.86
C GLU A 137 -32.95 11.19 14.72
N LYS A 138 -32.02 11.22 13.76
CA LYS A 138 -32.12 12.08 12.59
C LYS A 138 -33.08 11.45 11.59
N TYR A 139 -33.99 12.24 11.06
CA TYR A 139 -34.85 11.82 9.95
C TYR A 139 -34.00 11.67 8.67
N ILE A 140 -34.19 10.56 7.96
CA ILE A 140 -33.47 10.24 6.73
C ILE A 140 -34.47 9.95 5.63
N GLU A 141 -34.48 10.79 4.60
CA GLU A 141 -35.14 10.52 3.35
C GLU A 141 -34.15 9.95 2.34
N PHE A 142 -34.30 8.65 2.03
CA PHE A 142 -33.38 7.94 1.13
C PHE A 142 -33.50 8.46 -0.30
N ILE A 143 -32.36 8.79 -0.91
CA ILE A 143 -32.22 9.22 -2.30
C ILE A 143 -32.32 7.98 -3.20
N ASP A 144 -31.56 6.94 -2.86
CA ASP A 144 -31.64 5.65 -3.56
C ASP A 144 -32.77 4.79 -2.96
N LYS A 145 -33.95 4.87 -3.56
CA LYS A 145 -35.13 4.11 -3.12
C LYS A 145 -34.97 2.60 -3.27
N SER A 146 -34.02 2.14 -4.11
CA SER A 146 -33.80 0.71 -4.38
C SER A 146 -32.85 0.02 -3.38
N LEU A 147 -32.37 0.74 -2.37
CA LEU A 147 -31.62 0.12 -1.27
C LEU A 147 -32.51 -0.88 -0.53
N ASN A 148 -31.94 -2.05 -0.21
CA ASN A 148 -32.61 -3.05 0.61
C ASN A 148 -32.65 -2.62 2.09
N THR A 149 -33.42 -3.36 2.89
CA THR A 149 -33.62 -3.06 4.32
C THR A 149 -32.30 -3.00 5.11
N SER A 150 -31.38 -3.94 4.87
CA SER A 150 -30.08 -3.98 5.56
C SER A 150 -29.21 -2.77 5.20
N GLN A 151 -29.20 -2.36 3.93
CA GLN A 151 -28.47 -1.18 3.46
C GLN A 151 -29.06 0.11 4.06
N LYS A 152 -30.40 0.24 4.07
CA LYS A 152 -31.11 1.37 4.70
C LYS A 152 -30.80 1.46 6.20
N ASN A 153 -30.84 0.34 6.90
CA ASN A 153 -30.48 0.30 8.33
C ASN A 153 -29.01 0.68 8.58
N ALA A 154 -28.10 0.23 7.71
CA ALA A 154 -26.68 0.60 7.82
C ALA A 154 -26.48 2.10 7.66
N VAL A 155 -27.11 2.74 6.69
CA VAL A 155 -27.08 4.21 6.52
C VAL A 155 -27.70 4.92 7.71
N LYS A 156 -28.89 4.48 8.15
CA LYS A 156 -29.59 5.08 9.30
C LYS A 156 -28.73 5.05 10.56
N ASN A 157 -28.15 3.90 10.87
CA ASN A 157 -27.31 3.75 12.05
C ASN A 157 -26.01 4.57 11.95
N ALA A 158 -25.38 4.59 10.77
CA ALA A 158 -24.16 5.37 10.55
C ALA A 158 -24.40 6.87 10.75
N VAL A 159 -25.48 7.44 10.17
CA VAL A 159 -25.85 8.87 10.32
C VAL A 159 -26.19 9.21 11.78
N ASN A 160 -26.69 8.26 12.55
CA ASN A 160 -27.08 8.42 13.96
C ASN A 160 -25.94 8.12 14.94
N THR A 161 -24.73 7.79 14.46
CA THR A 161 -23.57 7.58 15.31
C THR A 161 -22.64 8.80 15.25
N GLU A 162 -22.20 9.31 16.42
CA GLU A 162 -21.40 10.53 16.47
C GLU A 162 -19.94 10.36 16.03
N ASN A 163 -19.32 9.22 16.34
CA ASN A 163 -17.87 9.13 16.31
C ASN A 163 -17.32 8.04 15.40
N PHE A 164 -17.91 6.85 15.43
CA PHE A 164 -17.35 5.68 14.74
C PHE A 164 -18.44 4.64 14.48
N PHE A 165 -18.56 4.21 13.24
CA PHE A 165 -19.49 3.17 12.83
C PHE A 165 -18.85 2.19 11.84
N LEU A 166 -19.09 0.89 12.01
CA LEU A 166 -18.57 -0.17 11.15
C LEU A 166 -19.67 -0.74 10.28
N ILE A 167 -19.47 -0.68 8.95
CA ILE A 167 -20.33 -1.34 7.98
C ILE A 167 -19.63 -2.59 7.47
N HIS A 168 -20.09 -3.77 7.90
CA HIS A 168 -19.60 -5.05 7.40
C HIS A 168 -20.49 -5.59 6.29
N GLY A 169 -19.86 -6.06 5.21
CA GLY A 169 -20.58 -6.73 4.12
C GLY A 169 -19.62 -7.53 3.24
N PRO A 170 -19.92 -8.80 2.93
CA PRO A 170 -19.17 -9.61 1.98
C PRO A 170 -19.12 -8.99 0.57
N PHE A 171 -18.39 -9.64 -0.35
CA PHE A 171 -18.33 -9.21 -1.74
C PHE A 171 -19.73 -9.26 -2.39
N GLY A 172 -20.05 -8.26 -3.22
CA GLY A 172 -21.31 -8.20 -3.95
C GLY A 172 -22.53 -7.69 -3.15
N THR A 173 -22.41 -7.40 -1.86
CA THR A 173 -23.54 -6.92 -1.01
C THR A 173 -23.92 -5.45 -1.24
N GLY A 174 -23.25 -4.75 -2.17
CA GLY A 174 -23.55 -3.35 -2.49
C GLY A 174 -22.99 -2.33 -1.48
N LYS A 175 -21.88 -2.63 -0.80
CA LYS A 175 -21.20 -1.69 0.13
C LYS A 175 -20.98 -0.31 -0.45
N THR A 176 -20.44 -0.26 -1.67
CA THR A 176 -20.19 1.02 -2.37
C THR A 176 -21.48 1.84 -2.53
N ARG A 177 -22.60 1.18 -2.88
CA ARG A 177 -23.90 1.83 -3.03
C ARG A 177 -24.41 2.37 -1.69
N THR A 178 -24.25 1.60 -0.62
CA THR A 178 -24.59 2.03 0.75
C THR A 178 -23.75 3.23 1.18
N LEU A 179 -22.43 3.23 0.86
CA LEU A 179 -21.53 4.35 1.16
C LEU A 179 -21.88 5.61 0.34
N VAL A 180 -22.26 5.47 -0.94
CA VAL A 180 -22.69 6.61 -1.76
C VAL A 180 -23.92 7.27 -1.13
N GLU A 181 -24.93 6.50 -0.73
CA GLU A 181 -26.10 7.03 -0.02
C GLU A 181 -25.71 7.74 1.28
N LEU A 182 -24.83 7.14 2.09
CA LEU A 182 -24.34 7.76 3.34
C LEU A 182 -23.65 9.10 3.06
N ILE A 183 -22.76 9.16 2.07
CA ILE A 183 -22.09 10.41 1.68
C ILE A 183 -23.11 11.48 1.27
N GLN A 184 -24.11 11.10 0.47
CA GLN A 184 -25.15 12.02 0.04
C GLN A 184 -25.99 12.56 1.22
N GLN A 185 -26.30 11.71 2.20
CA GLN A 185 -27.01 12.14 3.43
C GLN A 185 -26.16 13.11 4.26
N GLU A 186 -24.86 12.87 4.40
CA GLU A 186 -23.93 13.77 5.12
C GLU A 186 -23.78 15.12 4.39
N VAL A 187 -23.67 15.11 3.07
CA VAL A 187 -23.61 16.35 2.27
C VAL A 187 -24.88 17.16 2.38
N ARG A 188 -26.09 16.53 2.37
CA ARG A 188 -27.37 17.20 2.57
C ARG A 188 -27.47 17.88 3.94
N GLN A 189 -26.75 17.37 4.96
CA GLN A 189 -26.66 17.96 6.28
C GLN A 189 -25.56 19.03 6.41
N ASN A 190 -24.96 19.45 5.27
CA ASN A 190 -23.85 20.39 5.19
C ASN A 190 -22.57 19.89 5.92
N ASN A 191 -22.43 18.60 6.10
CA ASN A 191 -21.21 18.01 6.63
C ASN A 191 -20.12 17.91 5.54
N LYS A 192 -18.87 18.14 5.94
CA LYS A 192 -17.72 17.95 5.07
C LYS A 192 -17.32 16.49 5.06
N VAL A 193 -17.33 15.86 3.89
CA VAL A 193 -16.90 14.48 3.68
C VAL A 193 -15.53 14.47 3.00
N LEU A 194 -14.61 13.63 3.49
CA LEU A 194 -13.24 13.45 2.99
C LEU A 194 -13.04 12.04 2.46
#